data_579a37eaa7cbceaaadd9c73129c3be32
#
_entry.id   579a37eaa7cbceaaadd9c73129c3be32
#
_cell.length_a   1.000
_cell.length_b   1.000
_cell.length_c   1.000
_cell.angle_alpha   90.00
_cell.angle_beta   90.00
_cell.angle_gamma   90.00
#
_symmetry.space_group_name_H-M   'P 1'
#
loop_
_entity.id
_entity.type
_entity.pdbx_description
1 polymer ?
#
loop_
_entity_poly.entity_id
_entity_poly.type
_entity_poly.pdbx_seq_one_letter_code
_entity_poly.pdbx_strand_id
1 'polypeptide(L)'
;MTEKRQEEESTISPWRVRDYRSWFVADTASALGTTIGGFAFTLVAYAVSHDVTTAGMVGTVFALCEGLGTLPGGHLSDRIDRKKLMIVFGLISAATLCVMTLALVAKMMSAPLLFLFAIVRGLTSGVFSNVSNIILPQIVTGNQLVQAYSANESRDACIQLFSKPLSGFLYGLGPEIPFLISAVLYALMSVATPLIRSDLRPKNDASPSDSDDSTKKTPRNHIGGSSSHSSLIEGFAWYTRWPQAVSVFSSVLLLNCVLTLMVSIVILNQQMLNIPGWQIGLISTGSGVGLLSGSFLTTPLANRLTGGRTVQVSFIIILVGCALQPLTQNTYLLAGCMAIMNLMVVPANSVLGAYASLIIPNDLRGRVFSVFSLFNITLASLASGIAGIMLSSLGYMIAAATTAAIMTGTVLLAFMSNGIREIPDKAAFSNLEPWR
;
A
#
# COMPACT_ATOMS: atom_id res chain seq x y z
N MET A 1 -40.60 -10.35 15.40
CA MET A 1 -39.55 -11.17 16.08
C MET A 1 -38.19 -11.16 15.36
N THR A 2 -38.17 -10.90 14.08
CA THR A 2 -36.94 -10.84 13.25
C THR A 2 -36.11 -9.55 13.43
N GLU A 3 -36.72 -8.37 13.58
CA GLU A 3 -36.00 -7.10 13.77
C GLU A 3 -35.29 -7.00 15.12
N LYS A 4 -35.90 -7.43 16.21
CA LYS A 4 -35.23 -7.46 17.54
C LYS A 4 -34.03 -8.40 17.60
N ARG A 5 -34.03 -9.49 16.85
CA ARG A 5 -32.86 -10.38 16.73
C ARG A 5 -31.73 -9.74 15.91
N GLN A 6 -32.07 -8.97 14.88
CA GLN A 6 -31.09 -8.24 14.08
C GLN A 6 -30.48 -7.05 14.86
N GLU A 7 -31.26 -6.37 15.70
CA GLU A 7 -30.75 -5.32 16.59
C GLU A 7 -29.87 -5.88 17.73
N GLU A 8 -30.22 -7.02 18.33
CA GLU A 8 -29.39 -7.69 19.35
C GLU A 8 -28.08 -8.26 18.75
N GLU A 9 -28.09 -8.79 17.53
CA GLU A 9 -26.89 -9.21 16.81
C GLU A 9 -25.99 -8.03 16.41
N SER A 10 -26.55 -6.83 16.21
CA SER A 10 -25.79 -5.61 15.83
C SER A 10 -24.98 -5.00 16.98
N THR A 11 -25.25 -5.37 18.25
CA THR A 11 -24.53 -4.88 19.43
C THR A 11 -23.37 -5.77 19.86
N ILE A 12 -23.19 -6.93 19.23
CA ILE A 12 -22.13 -7.86 19.60
C ILE A 12 -20.79 -7.37 19.02
N SER A 13 -19.81 -7.12 19.87
CA SER A 13 -18.45 -6.78 19.45
C SER A 13 -17.84 -7.86 18.55
N PRO A 14 -17.14 -7.50 17.44
CA PRO A 14 -16.49 -8.47 16.54
C PRO A 14 -15.52 -9.41 17.28
N TRP A 15 -14.97 -8.98 18.40
CA TRP A 15 -14.09 -9.79 19.25
C TRP A 15 -14.76 -11.01 19.89
N ARG A 16 -16.09 -11.07 19.94
CA ARG A 16 -16.83 -12.26 20.40
C ARG A 16 -16.95 -13.32 19.31
N VAL A 17 -16.77 -12.94 18.04
CA VAL A 17 -16.76 -13.86 16.91
C VAL A 17 -15.43 -14.61 16.89
N ARG A 18 -15.46 -15.94 17.08
CA ARG A 18 -14.24 -16.77 17.12
C ARG A 18 -13.44 -16.67 15.83
N ASP A 19 -14.13 -16.68 14.69
CA ASP A 19 -13.49 -16.65 13.36
C ASP A 19 -12.80 -15.33 13.12
N TYR A 20 -13.36 -14.20 13.60
CA TYR A 20 -12.71 -12.89 13.55
C TYR A 20 -11.39 -12.89 14.35
N ARG A 21 -11.39 -13.45 15.56
CA ARG A 21 -10.15 -13.52 16.37
C ARG A 21 -9.07 -14.34 15.67
N SER A 22 -9.43 -15.50 15.11
CA SER A 22 -8.49 -16.37 14.40
C SER A 22 -7.94 -15.69 13.15
N TRP A 23 -8.83 -15.03 12.39
CA TRP A 23 -8.42 -14.24 11.23
C TRP A 23 -7.54 -13.06 11.62
N PHE A 24 -7.90 -12.30 12.66
CA PHE A 24 -7.14 -11.15 13.13
C PHE A 24 -5.72 -11.53 13.55
N VAL A 25 -5.54 -12.67 14.23
CA VAL A 25 -4.21 -13.20 14.59
C VAL A 25 -3.42 -13.57 13.33
N ALA A 26 -4.04 -14.30 12.40
CA ALA A 26 -3.39 -14.72 11.16
C ALA A 26 -2.98 -13.50 10.31
N ASP A 27 -3.85 -12.53 10.15
CA ASP A 27 -3.61 -11.32 9.38
C ASP A 27 -2.57 -10.40 10.03
N THR A 28 -2.61 -10.25 11.36
CA THR A 28 -1.59 -9.51 12.12
C THR A 28 -0.21 -10.15 12.00
N ALA A 29 -0.12 -11.48 12.09
CA ALA A 29 1.12 -12.19 11.89
C ALA A 29 1.68 -11.99 10.47
N SER A 30 0.82 -12.03 9.46
CA SER A 30 1.19 -11.73 8.06
C SER A 30 1.69 -10.29 7.91
N ALA A 31 0.97 -9.31 8.41
CA ALA A 31 1.33 -7.89 8.31
C ALA A 31 2.68 -7.58 8.99
N LEU A 32 2.90 -8.13 10.19
CA LEU A 32 4.18 -8.02 10.91
C LEU A 32 5.30 -8.70 10.13
N GLY A 33 5.09 -9.93 9.66
CA GLY A 33 6.07 -10.68 8.87
C GLY A 33 6.45 -9.97 7.58
N THR A 34 5.48 -9.40 6.88
CA THR A 34 5.69 -8.60 5.67
C THR A 34 6.55 -7.36 5.97
N THR A 35 6.20 -6.59 7.00
CA THR A 35 6.86 -5.31 7.30
C THR A 35 8.26 -5.52 7.85
N ILE A 36 8.44 -6.46 8.79
CA ILE A 36 9.75 -6.78 9.38
C ILE A 36 10.68 -7.35 8.31
N GLY A 37 10.24 -8.39 7.58
CA GLY A 37 11.05 -9.03 6.55
C GLY A 37 11.30 -8.13 5.33
N GLY A 38 10.36 -7.26 4.98
CA GLY A 38 10.51 -6.29 3.88
C GLY A 38 11.55 -5.23 4.19
N PHE A 39 11.53 -4.65 5.40
CA PHE A 39 12.52 -3.65 5.78
C PHE A 39 13.92 -4.28 5.92
N ALA A 40 14.04 -5.46 6.56
CA ALA A 40 15.31 -6.18 6.65
C ALA A 40 15.87 -6.54 5.26
N PHE A 41 15.01 -6.88 4.29
CA PHE A 41 15.43 -7.16 2.93
C PHE A 41 16.09 -5.95 2.26
N THR A 42 15.57 -4.74 2.50
CA THR A 42 16.20 -3.50 2.03
C THR A 42 17.59 -3.31 2.64
N LEU A 43 17.77 -3.63 3.94
CA LEU A 43 19.07 -3.55 4.62
C LEU A 43 20.07 -4.58 4.08
N VAL A 44 19.63 -5.81 3.90
CA VAL A 44 20.47 -6.91 3.37
C VAL A 44 20.87 -6.65 1.92
N ALA A 45 19.99 -6.07 1.10
CA ALA A 45 20.30 -5.80 -0.30
C ALA A 45 21.56 -4.94 -0.44
N TYR A 46 21.68 -3.89 0.35
CA TYR A 46 22.89 -3.06 0.36
C TYR A 46 24.07 -3.77 1.05
N ALA A 47 23.86 -4.43 2.18
CA ALA A 47 24.94 -5.07 2.93
C ALA A 47 25.64 -6.19 2.14
N VAL A 48 24.93 -6.86 1.24
CA VAL A 48 25.47 -7.96 0.41
C VAL A 48 26.07 -7.41 -0.90
N SER A 49 25.42 -6.43 -1.52
CA SER A 49 25.90 -5.90 -2.81
C SER A 49 27.02 -4.89 -2.66
N HIS A 50 27.11 -4.21 -1.51
CA HIS A 50 27.96 -3.04 -1.28
C HIS A 50 27.83 -1.94 -2.35
N ASP A 51 26.70 -1.96 -3.07
CA ASP A 51 26.39 -1.00 -4.14
C ASP A 51 24.93 -0.53 -4.03
N VAL A 52 24.75 0.78 -3.94
CA VAL A 52 23.41 1.39 -3.79
C VAL A 52 22.56 1.23 -5.04
N THR A 53 23.20 1.17 -6.22
CA THR A 53 22.48 0.96 -7.48
C THR A 53 21.87 -0.42 -7.51
N THR A 54 22.65 -1.45 -7.18
CA THR A 54 22.18 -2.83 -7.08
C THR A 54 21.08 -2.96 -6.01
N ALA A 55 21.26 -2.36 -4.83
CA ALA A 55 20.24 -2.38 -3.78
C ALA A 55 18.93 -1.71 -4.22
N GLY A 56 19.00 -0.59 -4.90
CA GLY A 56 17.85 0.09 -5.49
C GLY A 56 17.15 -0.75 -6.58
N MET A 57 17.92 -1.40 -7.44
CA MET A 57 17.40 -2.31 -8.48
C MET A 57 16.71 -3.55 -7.89
N VAL A 58 17.22 -4.14 -6.81
CA VAL A 58 16.57 -5.23 -6.09
C VAL A 58 15.20 -4.78 -5.57
N GLY A 59 15.10 -3.57 -5.01
CA GLY A 59 13.82 -2.96 -4.60
C GLY A 59 12.86 -2.75 -5.76
N THR A 60 13.36 -2.29 -6.91
CA THR A 60 12.58 -2.14 -8.15
C THR A 60 12.03 -3.47 -8.63
N VAL A 61 12.86 -4.51 -8.71
CA VAL A 61 12.44 -5.84 -9.15
C VAL A 61 11.39 -6.42 -8.22
N PHE A 62 11.58 -6.27 -6.89
CA PHE A 62 10.58 -6.70 -5.91
C PHE A 62 9.23 -6.02 -6.16
N ALA A 63 9.20 -4.68 -6.27
CA ALA A 63 7.96 -3.92 -6.42
C ALA A 63 7.27 -4.14 -7.79
N LEU A 64 8.04 -4.31 -8.87
CA LEU A 64 7.49 -4.67 -10.19
C LEU A 64 6.87 -6.07 -10.15
N CYS A 65 7.55 -7.05 -9.55
CA CYS A 65 7.04 -8.40 -9.39
C CYS A 65 5.79 -8.44 -8.50
N GLU A 66 5.75 -7.62 -7.43
CA GLU A 66 4.56 -7.47 -6.60
C GLU A 66 3.37 -6.91 -7.40
N GLY A 67 3.59 -5.85 -8.18
CA GLY A 67 2.57 -5.31 -9.08
C GLY A 67 2.08 -6.32 -10.11
N LEU A 68 2.99 -7.05 -10.75
CA LEU A 68 2.64 -8.11 -11.71
C LEU A 68 1.88 -9.27 -11.04
N GLY A 69 2.22 -9.60 -9.80
CA GLY A 69 1.55 -10.65 -9.01
C GLY A 69 0.10 -10.32 -8.66
N THR A 70 -0.28 -9.05 -8.56
CA THR A 70 -1.67 -8.65 -8.23
C THR A 70 -2.67 -9.07 -9.30
N LEU A 71 -2.25 -9.13 -10.57
CA LEU A 71 -3.11 -9.51 -11.70
C LEU A 71 -3.62 -10.97 -11.59
N PRO A 72 -2.75 -12.00 -11.45
CA PRO A 72 -3.21 -13.36 -11.23
C PRO A 72 -3.85 -13.55 -9.84
N GLY A 73 -3.46 -12.75 -8.84
CA GLY A 73 -4.00 -12.82 -7.48
C GLY A 73 -5.51 -12.58 -7.40
N GLY A 74 -6.01 -11.56 -8.10
CA GLY A 74 -7.45 -11.29 -8.21
C GLY A 74 -8.21 -12.49 -8.78
N HIS A 75 -7.72 -13.04 -9.90
CA HIS A 75 -8.36 -14.19 -10.54
C HIS A 75 -8.33 -15.49 -9.70
N LEU A 76 -7.23 -15.67 -8.94
CA LEU A 76 -7.08 -16.81 -8.04
C LEU A 76 -8.03 -16.74 -6.85
N SER A 77 -8.21 -15.55 -6.28
CA SER A 77 -9.11 -15.32 -5.12
C SER A 77 -10.60 -15.50 -5.46
N ASP A 78 -10.96 -15.39 -6.75
CA ASP A 78 -12.33 -15.61 -7.24
C ASP A 78 -12.65 -17.09 -7.51
N ARG A 79 -11.62 -17.95 -7.68
CA ARG A 79 -11.79 -19.36 -8.04
C ARG A 79 -11.44 -20.34 -6.94
N ILE A 80 -10.50 -19.99 -6.07
CA ILE A 80 -9.96 -20.87 -5.05
C ILE A 80 -10.48 -20.44 -3.67
N ASP A 81 -10.68 -21.44 -2.80
CA ASP A 81 -10.99 -21.22 -1.38
C ASP A 81 -9.93 -20.30 -0.75
N ARG A 82 -10.38 -19.15 -0.27
CA ARG A 82 -9.53 -18.09 0.31
C ARG A 82 -8.73 -18.58 1.52
N LYS A 83 -9.26 -19.54 2.26
CA LYS A 83 -8.56 -20.21 3.35
C LYS A 83 -7.31 -20.95 2.84
N LYS A 84 -7.47 -21.73 1.75
CA LYS A 84 -6.36 -22.44 1.12
C LYS A 84 -5.31 -21.46 0.60
N LEU A 85 -5.75 -20.34 0.00
CA LEU A 85 -4.85 -19.30 -0.47
C LEU A 85 -4.02 -18.71 0.67
N MET A 86 -4.63 -18.37 1.82
CA MET A 86 -3.90 -17.87 2.99
C MET A 86 -2.87 -18.88 3.52
N ILE A 87 -3.24 -20.16 3.61
CA ILE A 87 -2.34 -21.22 4.07
C ILE A 87 -1.15 -21.36 3.11
N VAL A 88 -1.42 -21.45 1.81
CA VAL A 88 -0.38 -21.58 0.77
C VAL A 88 0.55 -20.37 0.78
N PHE A 89 0.00 -19.16 0.88
CA PHE A 89 0.78 -17.93 1.01
C PHE A 89 1.72 -17.96 2.22
N GLY A 90 1.19 -18.30 3.40
CA GLY A 90 1.97 -18.39 4.61
C GLY A 90 3.09 -19.43 4.50
N LEU A 91 2.80 -20.61 3.95
CA LEU A 91 3.81 -21.68 3.76
C LEU A 91 4.90 -21.29 2.76
N ILE A 92 4.53 -20.73 1.60
CA ILE A 92 5.51 -20.29 0.59
C ILE A 92 6.38 -19.17 1.17
N SER A 93 5.76 -18.18 1.86
CA SER A 93 6.49 -17.07 2.47
C SER A 93 7.44 -17.56 3.57
N ALA A 94 6.97 -18.45 4.47
CA ALA A 94 7.79 -19.03 5.52
C ALA A 94 8.97 -19.83 4.93
N ALA A 95 8.71 -20.68 3.94
CA ALA A 95 9.75 -21.47 3.29
C ALA A 95 10.79 -20.57 2.60
N THR A 96 10.37 -19.57 1.85
CA THR A 96 11.25 -18.61 1.18
C THR A 96 12.13 -17.87 2.18
N LEU A 97 11.57 -17.42 3.31
CA LEU A 97 12.31 -16.71 4.34
C LEU A 97 13.23 -17.65 5.14
N CYS A 98 12.85 -18.90 5.37
CA CYS A 98 13.75 -19.92 5.93
C CYS A 98 14.96 -20.17 5.03
N VAL A 99 14.74 -20.35 3.73
CA VAL A 99 15.85 -20.51 2.76
C VAL A 99 16.75 -19.27 2.75
N MET A 100 16.17 -18.08 2.80
CA MET A 100 16.92 -16.83 2.89
C MET A 100 17.75 -16.76 4.20
N THR A 101 17.16 -17.13 5.34
CA THR A 101 17.86 -17.22 6.63
C THR A 101 19.05 -18.16 6.54
N LEU A 102 18.84 -19.37 5.99
CA LEU A 102 19.91 -20.35 5.81
C LEU A 102 21.03 -19.85 4.90
N ALA A 103 20.69 -19.17 3.80
CA ALA A 103 21.66 -18.58 2.88
C ALA A 103 22.50 -17.49 3.55
N LEU A 104 21.89 -16.68 4.45
CA LEU A 104 22.61 -15.67 5.23
C LEU A 104 23.55 -16.30 6.26
N VAL A 105 23.07 -17.28 7.03
CA VAL A 105 23.88 -18.01 8.02
C VAL A 105 25.05 -18.74 7.35
N ALA A 106 24.81 -19.37 6.20
CA ALA A 106 25.84 -20.05 5.41
C ALA A 106 26.79 -19.08 4.68
N LYS A 107 26.56 -17.74 4.75
CA LYS A 107 27.32 -16.71 4.02
C LYS A 107 27.36 -16.93 2.51
N MET A 108 26.32 -17.55 1.95
CA MET A 108 26.17 -17.85 0.53
C MET A 108 25.34 -16.77 -0.20
N MET A 109 24.92 -15.72 0.52
CA MET A 109 24.12 -14.67 -0.09
C MET A 109 24.95 -13.89 -1.12
N SER A 110 24.40 -13.72 -2.31
CA SER A 110 25.00 -13.02 -3.44
C SER A 110 24.00 -12.13 -4.14
N ALA A 111 24.46 -11.16 -4.94
CA ALA A 111 23.56 -10.26 -5.68
C ALA A 111 22.55 -11.00 -6.58
N PRO A 112 22.94 -12.03 -7.38
CA PRO A 112 21.95 -12.78 -8.16
C PRO A 112 20.89 -13.47 -7.29
N LEU A 113 21.29 -13.98 -6.11
CA LEU A 113 20.37 -14.63 -5.18
C LEU A 113 19.39 -13.62 -4.57
N LEU A 114 19.83 -12.37 -4.32
CA LEU A 114 18.96 -11.28 -3.88
C LEU A 114 17.88 -10.98 -4.94
N PHE A 115 18.24 -10.92 -6.22
CA PHE A 115 17.26 -10.73 -7.30
C PHE A 115 16.27 -11.90 -7.37
N LEU A 116 16.73 -13.14 -7.21
CA LEU A 116 15.85 -14.30 -7.17
C LEU A 116 14.84 -14.19 -6.01
N PHE A 117 15.30 -13.84 -4.80
CA PHE A 117 14.42 -13.62 -3.66
C PHE A 117 13.47 -12.45 -3.87
N ALA A 118 13.92 -11.35 -4.51
CA ALA A 118 13.07 -10.23 -4.86
C ALA A 118 11.92 -10.64 -5.79
N ILE A 119 12.21 -11.45 -6.82
CA ILE A 119 11.21 -11.97 -7.75
C ILE A 119 10.21 -12.89 -7.02
N VAL A 120 10.69 -13.89 -6.29
CA VAL A 120 9.83 -14.86 -5.62
C VAL A 120 8.96 -14.18 -4.57
N ARG A 121 9.53 -13.32 -3.73
CA ARG A 121 8.78 -12.60 -2.69
C ARG A 121 7.83 -11.57 -3.28
N GLY A 122 8.26 -10.83 -4.31
CA GLY A 122 7.39 -9.85 -4.98
C GLY A 122 6.18 -10.52 -5.60
N LEU A 123 6.38 -11.57 -6.43
CA LEU A 123 5.26 -12.30 -7.02
C LEU A 123 4.32 -12.89 -5.95
N THR A 124 4.88 -13.50 -4.92
CA THR A 124 4.09 -14.10 -3.83
C THR A 124 3.29 -13.03 -3.08
N SER A 125 3.92 -11.91 -2.72
CA SER A 125 3.23 -10.78 -2.07
C SER A 125 2.10 -10.23 -2.93
N GLY A 126 2.34 -10.00 -4.22
CA GLY A 126 1.35 -9.47 -5.16
C GLY A 126 0.14 -10.40 -5.33
N VAL A 127 0.38 -11.70 -5.54
CA VAL A 127 -0.71 -12.69 -5.72
C VAL A 127 -1.65 -12.72 -4.51
N PHE A 128 -1.13 -12.55 -3.30
CA PHE A 128 -1.92 -12.70 -2.09
C PHE A 128 -2.30 -11.37 -1.41
N SER A 129 -1.92 -10.21 -1.97
CA SER A 129 -2.09 -8.89 -1.38
C SER A 129 -3.53 -8.55 -0.97
N ASN A 130 -4.53 -9.00 -1.71
CA ASN A 130 -5.93 -8.66 -1.49
C ASN A 130 -6.75 -9.75 -0.80
N VAL A 131 -6.19 -10.93 -0.57
CA VAL A 131 -6.94 -12.09 -0.05
C VAL A 131 -7.54 -11.79 1.32
N SER A 132 -6.78 -11.19 2.23
CA SER A 132 -7.23 -10.90 3.59
C SER A 132 -8.39 -9.90 3.64
N ASN A 133 -8.35 -8.86 2.80
CA ASN A 133 -9.41 -7.83 2.74
C ASN A 133 -10.75 -8.39 2.23
N ILE A 134 -10.72 -9.43 1.39
CA ILE A 134 -11.93 -10.07 0.86
C ILE A 134 -12.58 -10.98 1.90
N ILE A 135 -11.82 -11.49 2.86
CA ILE A 135 -12.28 -12.41 3.90
C ILE A 135 -13.11 -11.71 4.98
N LEU A 136 -12.68 -10.51 5.40
CA LEU A 136 -13.26 -9.78 6.52
C LEU A 136 -14.80 -9.61 6.42
N PRO A 137 -15.36 -9.16 5.27
CA PRO A 137 -16.83 -9.03 5.12
C PRO A 137 -17.61 -10.35 5.14
N GLN A 138 -16.92 -11.49 5.09
CA GLN A 138 -17.53 -12.82 5.14
C GLN A 138 -17.59 -13.41 6.55
N ILE A 139 -16.74 -12.89 7.44
CA ILE A 139 -16.65 -13.34 8.84
C ILE A 139 -17.53 -12.49 9.76
N VAL A 140 -17.64 -11.19 9.48
CA VAL A 140 -18.40 -10.23 10.29
C VAL A 140 -19.43 -9.50 9.44
N THR A 141 -20.58 -9.15 10.03
CA THR A 141 -21.72 -8.56 9.32
C THR A 141 -22.16 -7.23 9.92
N GLY A 142 -22.83 -6.40 9.11
CA GLY A 142 -23.48 -5.17 9.55
C GLY A 142 -22.57 -4.21 10.31
N ASN A 143 -23.00 -3.72 11.46
CA ASN A 143 -22.29 -2.74 12.29
C ASN A 143 -20.96 -3.27 12.85
N GLN A 144 -20.78 -4.58 12.97
CA GLN A 144 -19.51 -5.21 13.36
C GLN A 144 -18.40 -4.96 12.34
N LEU A 145 -18.73 -4.83 11.06
CA LEU A 145 -17.77 -4.61 9.98
C LEU A 145 -17.02 -3.27 10.14
N VAL A 146 -17.73 -2.21 10.52
CA VAL A 146 -17.11 -0.90 10.77
C VAL A 146 -16.12 -0.97 11.93
N GLN A 147 -16.48 -1.65 13.03
CA GLN A 147 -15.59 -1.83 14.17
C GLN A 147 -14.38 -2.71 13.82
N ALA A 148 -14.59 -3.76 13.01
CA ALA A 148 -13.51 -4.64 12.56
C ALA A 148 -12.51 -3.89 11.66
N TYR A 149 -12.99 -3.09 10.70
CA TYR A 149 -12.10 -2.24 9.88
C TYR A 149 -11.35 -1.22 10.73
N SER A 150 -12.02 -0.55 11.68
CA SER A 150 -11.35 0.41 12.57
C SER A 150 -10.28 -0.24 13.44
N ALA A 151 -10.52 -1.47 13.94
CA ALA A 151 -9.52 -2.23 14.69
C ALA A 151 -8.32 -2.61 13.82
N ASN A 152 -8.55 -2.99 12.57
CA ASN A 152 -7.49 -3.31 11.62
C ASN A 152 -6.64 -2.09 11.26
N GLU A 153 -7.27 -0.95 10.96
CA GLU A 153 -6.57 0.29 10.68
C GLU A 153 -5.69 0.72 11.85
N SER A 154 -6.20 0.59 13.08
CA SER A 154 -5.44 0.90 14.30
C SER A 154 -4.25 -0.02 14.48
N ARG A 155 -4.43 -1.33 14.24
CA ARG A 155 -3.36 -2.33 14.25
C ARG A 155 -2.30 -2.01 13.19
N ASP A 156 -2.71 -1.71 11.96
CA ASP A 156 -1.81 -1.45 10.84
C ASP A 156 -1.00 -0.17 11.08
N ALA A 157 -1.61 0.84 11.68
CA ALA A 157 -0.92 2.04 12.12
C ALA A 157 0.17 1.72 13.17
N CYS A 158 -0.14 0.87 14.16
CA CYS A 158 0.85 0.42 15.14
C CYS A 158 1.98 -0.38 14.47
N ILE A 159 1.63 -1.29 13.55
CA ILE A 159 2.63 -2.07 12.81
C ILE A 159 3.55 -1.14 12.01
N GLN A 160 3.01 -0.16 11.30
CA GLN A 160 3.82 0.78 10.54
C GLN A 160 4.76 1.63 11.41
N LEU A 161 4.33 2.02 12.60
CA LEU A 161 5.15 2.81 13.52
C LEU A 161 6.32 2.00 14.10
N PHE A 162 6.07 0.77 14.53
CA PHE A 162 7.01 0.03 15.36
C PHE A 162 7.80 -1.06 14.62
N SER A 163 7.25 -1.62 13.54
CA SER A 163 7.87 -2.80 12.91
C SER A 163 9.19 -2.50 12.21
N LYS A 164 9.37 -1.31 11.61
CA LYS A 164 10.61 -0.98 10.91
C LYS A 164 11.77 -0.70 11.88
N PRO A 165 11.62 0.10 12.97
CA PRO A 165 12.64 0.20 14.01
C PRO A 165 12.98 -1.15 14.65
N LEU A 166 11.94 -1.96 14.95
CA LEU A 166 12.10 -3.30 15.47
C LEU A 166 12.89 -4.19 14.49
N SER A 167 12.54 -4.17 13.22
CA SER A 167 13.28 -4.91 12.18
C SER A 167 14.74 -4.48 12.11
N GLY A 168 15.01 -3.18 12.15
CA GLY A 168 16.37 -2.65 12.16
C GLY A 168 17.16 -3.03 13.42
N PHE A 169 16.49 -3.07 14.59
CA PHE A 169 17.08 -3.56 15.84
C PHE A 169 17.43 -5.04 15.74
N LEU A 170 16.49 -5.88 15.29
CA LEU A 170 16.69 -7.31 15.08
C LEU A 170 17.83 -7.58 14.09
N TYR A 171 17.90 -6.79 13.01
CA TYR A 171 18.98 -6.84 12.04
C TYR A 171 20.35 -6.54 12.67
N GLY A 172 20.40 -5.63 13.63
CA GLY A 172 21.63 -5.32 14.39
C GLY A 172 22.10 -6.46 15.30
N LEU A 173 21.20 -7.36 15.72
CA LEU A 173 21.55 -8.58 16.46
C LEU A 173 22.08 -9.68 15.54
N GLY A 174 21.63 -9.74 14.30
CA GLY A 174 22.07 -10.65 13.25
C GLY A 174 21.20 -10.45 12.00
N PRO A 175 21.82 -10.38 10.81
CA PRO A 175 21.09 -10.11 9.57
C PRO A 175 20.04 -11.17 9.21
N GLU A 176 20.17 -12.39 9.75
CA GLU A 176 19.26 -13.51 9.57
C GLU A 176 18.04 -13.46 10.50
N ILE A 177 18.13 -12.77 11.65
CA ILE A 177 17.11 -12.80 12.72
C ILE A 177 15.77 -12.24 12.26
N PRO A 178 15.68 -11.09 11.58
CA PRO A 178 14.39 -10.55 11.09
C PRO A 178 13.67 -11.52 10.15
N PHE A 179 14.42 -12.24 9.32
CA PHE A 179 13.85 -13.21 8.37
C PHE A 179 13.35 -14.47 9.07
N LEU A 180 14.08 -14.95 10.07
CA LEU A 180 13.64 -16.07 10.91
C LEU A 180 12.34 -15.72 11.64
N ILE A 181 12.26 -14.54 12.27
CA ILE A 181 11.05 -14.07 12.96
C ILE A 181 9.90 -13.93 11.96
N SER A 182 10.14 -13.36 10.79
CA SER A 182 9.12 -13.24 9.74
C SER A 182 8.67 -14.61 9.24
N ALA A 183 9.56 -15.59 9.10
CA ALA A 183 9.21 -16.97 8.75
C ALA A 183 8.29 -17.62 9.81
N VAL A 184 8.60 -17.44 11.10
CA VAL A 184 7.77 -17.92 12.21
C VAL A 184 6.38 -17.24 12.18
N LEU A 185 6.31 -15.94 11.91
CA LEU A 185 5.05 -15.20 11.80
C LEU A 185 4.20 -15.72 10.63
N TYR A 186 4.77 -16.00 9.47
CA TYR A 186 4.04 -16.60 8.36
C TYR A 186 3.63 -18.06 8.63
N ALA A 187 4.44 -18.84 9.36
CA ALA A 187 4.05 -20.16 9.84
C ALA A 187 2.86 -20.06 10.81
N LEU A 188 2.89 -19.09 11.75
CA LEU A 188 1.76 -18.81 12.64
C LEU A 188 0.49 -18.46 11.88
N MET A 189 0.59 -17.61 10.83
CA MET A 189 -0.53 -17.34 9.92
C MET A 189 -1.12 -18.63 9.35
N SER A 190 -0.26 -19.53 8.82
CA SER A 190 -0.69 -20.79 8.22
C SER A 190 -1.36 -21.73 9.22
N VAL A 191 -0.91 -21.72 10.49
CA VAL A 191 -1.49 -22.54 11.58
C VAL A 191 -2.78 -21.92 12.12
N ALA A 192 -2.88 -20.58 12.18
CA ALA A 192 -4.06 -19.89 12.68
C ALA A 192 -5.22 -19.89 11.67
N THR A 193 -4.94 -19.88 10.37
CA THR A 193 -5.97 -19.84 9.31
C THR A 193 -6.94 -21.02 9.34
N PRO A 194 -6.56 -22.28 9.57
CA PRO A 194 -7.48 -23.41 9.69
C PRO A 194 -8.46 -23.30 10.85
N LEU A 195 -8.16 -22.49 11.88
CA LEU A 195 -9.06 -22.28 13.03
C LEU A 195 -10.31 -21.45 12.68
N ILE A 196 -10.31 -20.79 11.52
CA ILE A 196 -11.49 -20.11 10.96
C ILE A 196 -12.45 -21.20 10.48
N ARG A 197 -13.65 -21.23 11.01
CA ARG A 197 -14.67 -22.26 10.69
C ARG A 197 -15.57 -21.86 9.54
N SER A 198 -15.78 -20.56 9.32
CA SER A 198 -16.61 -20.03 8.23
C SER A 198 -16.18 -20.58 6.87
N ASP A 199 -17.14 -20.87 6.01
CA ASP A 199 -16.87 -21.27 4.63
C ASP A 199 -16.51 -20.01 3.82
N LEU A 200 -15.26 -19.95 3.37
CA LEU A 200 -14.70 -18.83 2.63
C LEU A 200 -14.59 -19.12 1.11
N ARG A 201 -15.30 -20.15 0.65
CA ARG A 201 -15.35 -20.46 -0.79
C ARG A 201 -16.06 -19.34 -1.54
N PRO A 202 -15.61 -19.02 -2.75
CA PRO A 202 -16.36 -18.14 -3.64
C PRO A 202 -17.77 -18.74 -3.83
N LYS A 203 -18.81 -17.95 -3.56
CA LYS A 203 -20.18 -18.37 -3.92
C LYS A 203 -20.28 -18.33 -5.43
N ASN A 204 -20.19 -19.49 -6.06
CA ASN A 204 -20.63 -19.65 -7.44
C ASN A 204 -22.15 -19.49 -7.43
N ASP A 205 -22.66 -18.35 -7.88
CA ASP A 205 -24.07 -18.16 -8.22
C ASP A 205 -24.40 -18.96 -9.51
N ALA A 206 -24.33 -20.28 -9.43
CA ALA A 206 -24.77 -21.17 -10.48
C ALA A 206 -25.16 -22.53 -9.88
N SER A 207 -26.25 -22.56 -9.18
CA SER A 207 -27.10 -23.74 -9.09
C SER A 207 -28.52 -23.25 -9.35
N PRO A 208 -29.18 -23.68 -10.44
CA PRO A 208 -30.60 -23.49 -10.59
C PRO A 208 -31.26 -24.51 -9.66
N SER A 209 -31.58 -24.13 -8.44
CA SER A 209 -32.61 -24.84 -7.66
C SER A 209 -33.95 -24.35 -8.17
N ASP A 210 -34.69 -25.25 -8.74
CA ASP A 210 -36.11 -25.15 -9.03
C ASP A 210 -36.87 -24.40 -7.95
N SER A 211 -37.32 -23.23 -8.24
CA SER A 211 -38.53 -22.62 -7.70
C SER A 211 -39.00 -21.53 -8.66
N ASP A 212 -40.02 -21.90 -9.37
CA ASP A 212 -40.94 -21.10 -10.17
C ASP A 212 -41.45 -19.91 -9.29
N ASP A 213 -40.98 -18.70 -9.59
CA ASP A 213 -41.77 -17.47 -9.39
C ASP A 213 -41.33 -16.37 -10.32
N SER A 214 -42.10 -16.21 -11.35
CA SER A 214 -42.04 -15.19 -12.37
C SER A 214 -42.56 -13.91 -11.79
N THR A 215 -41.67 -12.96 -11.38
CA THR A 215 -41.90 -11.51 -11.56
C THR A 215 -40.75 -10.69 -10.97
N LYS A 216 -40.19 -9.82 -11.83
CA LYS A 216 -39.16 -8.78 -11.64
C LYS A 216 -37.73 -9.17 -11.95
N LYS A 217 -37.46 -9.33 -13.24
CA LYS A 217 -36.10 -9.19 -13.81
C LYS A 217 -35.68 -7.71 -13.80
N THR A 218 -34.93 -7.32 -12.79
CA THR A 218 -34.01 -6.18 -12.91
C THR A 218 -32.79 -6.69 -13.67
N PRO A 219 -32.32 -6.03 -14.74
CA PRO A 219 -31.12 -6.50 -15.44
C PRO A 219 -29.89 -6.31 -14.54
N ARG A 220 -29.46 -7.38 -13.88
CA ARG A 220 -28.11 -7.47 -13.35
C ARG A 220 -27.17 -7.54 -14.54
N ASN A 221 -26.48 -6.44 -14.82
CA ASN A 221 -25.35 -6.40 -15.73
C ASN A 221 -24.34 -7.45 -15.29
N HIS A 222 -24.33 -8.58 -16.00
CA HIS A 222 -23.22 -9.52 -15.99
C HIS A 222 -21.98 -8.78 -16.50
N ILE A 223 -21.08 -8.42 -15.59
CA ILE A 223 -19.69 -8.14 -15.96
C ILE A 223 -19.04 -9.50 -16.22
N GLY A 224 -19.44 -10.11 -17.32
CA GLY A 224 -18.86 -11.33 -17.86
C GLY A 224 -18.00 -10.96 -19.06
N GLY A 225 -16.70 -11.16 -18.96
CA GLY A 225 -15.87 -11.56 -20.09
C GLY A 225 -15.69 -10.61 -21.26
N SER A 226 -15.55 -9.28 -21.05
CA SER A 226 -14.84 -8.49 -22.04
C SER A 226 -13.33 -8.66 -21.80
N SER A 227 -12.58 -8.97 -22.87
CA SER A 227 -11.14 -9.17 -22.81
C SER A 227 -10.47 -8.06 -21.98
N SER A 228 -9.61 -8.43 -21.04
CA SER A 228 -8.91 -7.51 -20.12
C SER A 228 -8.26 -6.31 -20.86
N HIS A 229 -7.88 -6.49 -22.12
CA HIS A 229 -7.30 -5.44 -22.95
C HIS A 229 -8.28 -4.33 -23.33
N SER A 230 -9.54 -4.66 -23.67
CA SER A 230 -10.54 -3.63 -24.04
C SER A 230 -10.92 -2.76 -22.84
N SER A 231 -10.92 -3.33 -21.64
CA SER A 231 -11.28 -2.60 -20.41
C SER A 231 -10.22 -1.57 -19.97
N LEU A 232 -8.93 -1.89 -20.16
CA LEU A 232 -7.83 -0.96 -19.87
C LEU A 232 -7.77 0.19 -20.90
N ILE A 233 -8.02 -0.12 -22.18
CA ILE A 233 -8.05 0.88 -23.25
C ILE A 233 -9.17 1.90 -23.01
N GLU A 234 -10.35 1.46 -22.58
CA GLU A 234 -11.46 2.35 -22.26
C GLU A 234 -11.17 3.25 -21.05
N GLY A 235 -10.54 2.69 -20.00
CA GLY A 235 -10.09 3.48 -18.83
C GLY A 235 -9.06 4.53 -19.22
N PHE A 236 -8.11 4.18 -20.09
CA PHE A 236 -7.10 5.10 -20.59
C PHE A 236 -7.69 6.17 -21.53
N ALA A 237 -8.64 5.79 -22.40
CA ALA A 237 -9.34 6.70 -23.29
C ALA A 237 -10.15 7.74 -22.51
N TRP A 238 -10.85 7.33 -21.42
CA TRP A 238 -11.53 8.27 -20.54
C TRP A 238 -10.54 9.25 -19.89
N TYR A 239 -9.41 8.74 -19.39
CA TYR A 239 -8.38 9.53 -18.76
C TYR A 239 -7.83 10.63 -19.69
N THR A 240 -7.54 10.29 -20.96
CA THR A 240 -6.99 11.23 -21.93
C THR A 240 -8.01 12.20 -22.51
N ARG A 241 -9.31 11.87 -22.43
CA ARG A 241 -10.39 12.73 -22.92
C ARG A 241 -10.56 14.02 -22.10
N TRP A 242 -10.21 13.97 -20.81
CA TRP A 242 -10.41 15.08 -19.88
C TRP A 242 -9.08 15.65 -19.40
N PRO A 243 -8.65 16.84 -19.91
CA PRO A 243 -7.39 17.45 -19.47
C PRO A 243 -7.31 17.71 -17.96
N GLN A 244 -8.46 17.98 -17.32
CA GLN A 244 -8.56 18.18 -15.88
C GLN A 244 -8.28 16.86 -15.12
N ALA A 245 -8.78 15.73 -15.60
CA ALA A 245 -8.48 14.42 -15.04
C ALA A 245 -6.98 14.08 -15.18
N VAL A 246 -6.42 14.32 -16.37
CA VAL A 246 -4.96 14.14 -16.60
C VAL A 246 -4.16 14.92 -15.57
N SER A 247 -4.49 16.19 -15.33
CA SER A 247 -3.73 17.03 -14.40
C SER A 247 -3.87 16.60 -12.94
N VAL A 248 -5.05 16.16 -12.51
CA VAL A 248 -5.29 15.65 -11.16
C VAL A 248 -4.54 14.35 -10.93
N PHE A 249 -4.73 13.36 -11.81
CA PHE A 249 -4.12 12.04 -11.64
C PHE A 249 -2.60 12.08 -11.83
N SER A 250 -2.07 12.85 -12.79
CA SER A 250 -0.62 13.00 -12.96
C SER A 250 0.04 13.66 -11.75
N SER A 251 -0.62 14.64 -11.11
CA SER A 251 -0.11 15.25 -9.88
C SER A 251 0.00 14.24 -8.74
N VAL A 252 -0.97 13.33 -8.60
CA VAL A 252 -0.94 12.26 -7.59
C VAL A 252 0.15 11.22 -7.92
N LEU A 253 0.29 10.84 -9.19
CA LEU A 253 1.34 9.93 -9.63
C LEU A 253 2.74 10.48 -9.36
N LEU A 254 2.97 11.75 -9.71
CA LEU A 254 4.24 12.43 -9.45
C LEU A 254 4.50 12.57 -7.95
N LEU A 255 3.47 12.93 -7.17
CA LEU A 255 3.59 12.98 -5.71
C LEU A 255 4.06 11.63 -5.14
N ASN A 256 3.39 10.53 -5.47
CA ASN A 256 3.74 9.21 -4.97
C ASN A 256 5.14 8.76 -5.42
N CYS A 257 5.52 9.09 -6.65
CA CYS A 257 6.87 8.84 -7.18
C CYS A 257 7.93 9.60 -6.37
N VAL A 258 7.73 10.90 -6.13
CA VAL A 258 8.65 11.75 -5.35
C VAL A 258 8.77 11.26 -3.91
N LEU A 259 7.65 10.90 -3.27
CA LEU A 259 7.67 10.35 -1.91
C LEU A 259 8.50 9.06 -1.84
N THR A 260 8.29 8.13 -2.77
CA THR A 260 9.03 6.86 -2.82
C THR A 260 10.51 7.10 -3.13
N LEU A 261 10.80 7.98 -4.08
CA LEU A 261 12.17 8.34 -4.48
C LEU A 261 12.95 8.93 -3.29
N MET A 262 12.35 9.88 -2.57
CA MET A 262 12.99 10.53 -1.43
C MET A 262 13.23 9.55 -0.28
N VAL A 263 12.25 8.73 0.07
CA VAL A 263 12.40 7.68 1.10
C VAL A 263 13.54 6.73 0.73
N SER A 264 13.62 6.29 -0.52
CA SER A 264 14.67 5.37 -0.99
C SER A 264 16.05 6.02 -0.94
N ILE A 265 16.22 7.28 -1.40
CA ILE A 265 17.47 8.03 -1.33
C ILE A 265 17.95 8.12 0.12
N VAL A 266 17.07 8.51 1.04
CA VAL A 266 17.43 8.71 2.44
C VAL A 266 17.84 7.38 3.09
N ILE A 267 17.07 6.31 2.90
CA ILE A 267 17.40 4.99 3.49
C ILE A 267 18.73 4.48 2.95
N LEU A 268 18.95 4.50 1.64
CA LEU A 268 20.18 4.04 1.02
C LEU A 268 21.40 4.89 1.47
N ASN A 269 21.24 6.22 1.56
CA ASN A 269 22.30 7.10 2.06
C ASN A 269 22.67 6.76 3.52
N GLN A 270 21.71 6.53 4.38
CA GLN A 270 21.97 6.17 5.78
C GLN A 270 22.68 4.80 5.90
N GLN A 271 22.40 3.88 4.98
CA GLN A 271 23.12 2.62 4.89
C GLN A 271 24.58 2.83 4.44
N MET A 272 24.83 3.70 3.45
CA MET A 272 26.20 4.07 3.05
C MET A 272 27.02 4.68 4.20
N LEU A 273 26.35 5.42 5.08
CA LEU A 273 26.97 6.01 6.28
C LEU A 273 27.15 4.99 7.42
N ASN A 274 26.81 3.72 7.20
CA ASN A 274 26.87 2.65 8.20
C ASN A 274 26.06 2.95 9.47
N ILE A 275 24.97 3.72 9.34
CA ILE A 275 24.06 4.00 10.46
C ILE A 275 23.36 2.71 10.90
N PRO A 276 23.26 2.44 12.21
CA PRO A 276 22.60 1.25 12.74
C PRO A 276 21.17 1.10 12.21
N GLY A 277 20.78 -0.12 11.83
CA GLY A 277 19.46 -0.40 11.20
C GLY A 277 18.27 0.10 11.99
N TRP A 278 18.30 0.08 13.33
CA TRP A 278 17.23 0.61 14.17
C TRP A 278 17.06 2.13 14.03
N GLN A 279 18.15 2.88 13.86
CA GLN A 279 18.09 4.33 13.61
C GLN A 279 17.51 4.61 12.21
N ILE A 280 17.90 3.82 11.20
CA ILE A 280 17.28 3.91 9.86
C ILE A 280 15.77 3.62 9.96
N GLY A 281 15.38 2.65 10.77
CA GLY A 281 13.97 2.36 11.07
C GLY A 281 13.20 3.55 11.66
N LEU A 282 13.83 4.39 12.49
CA LEU A 282 13.22 5.60 13.05
C LEU A 282 12.82 6.62 11.98
N ILE A 283 13.54 6.69 10.85
CA ILE A 283 13.15 7.53 9.72
C ILE A 283 11.76 7.15 9.21
N SER A 284 11.52 5.85 9.10
CA SER A 284 10.20 5.33 8.71
C SER A 284 9.12 5.56 9.79
N THR A 285 9.51 5.54 11.09
CA THR A 285 8.61 5.94 12.18
C THR A 285 8.19 7.40 12.03
N GLY A 286 9.12 8.30 11.67
CA GLY A 286 8.79 9.69 11.33
C GLY A 286 7.69 9.77 10.28
N SER A 287 7.80 9.01 9.18
CA SER A 287 6.74 8.93 8.17
C SER A 287 5.40 8.47 8.76
N GLY A 288 5.41 7.44 9.60
CA GLY A 288 4.20 6.92 10.26
C GLY A 288 3.55 7.95 11.19
N VAL A 289 4.35 8.66 11.99
CA VAL A 289 3.88 9.76 12.84
C VAL A 289 3.25 10.86 11.99
N GLY A 290 3.87 11.23 10.87
CA GLY A 290 3.32 12.20 9.93
C GLY A 290 1.95 11.78 9.41
N LEU A 291 1.81 10.56 8.90
CA LEU A 291 0.54 10.03 8.38
C LEU A 291 -0.55 10.02 9.45
N LEU A 292 -0.25 9.53 10.66
CA LEU A 292 -1.21 9.52 11.77
C LEU A 292 -1.64 10.94 12.18
N SER A 293 -0.69 11.85 12.35
CA SER A 293 -1.00 13.25 12.66
C SER A 293 -1.84 13.90 11.56
N GLY A 294 -1.53 13.60 10.29
CA GLY A 294 -2.28 14.07 9.13
C GLY A 294 -3.73 13.58 9.09
N SER A 295 -3.98 12.36 9.56
CA SER A 295 -5.35 11.83 9.61
C SER A 295 -6.26 12.66 10.53
N PHE A 296 -5.74 13.15 11.66
CA PHE A 296 -6.48 14.05 12.55
C PHE A 296 -6.68 15.45 11.95
N LEU A 297 -5.80 15.90 11.05
CA LEU A 297 -5.91 17.19 10.37
C LEU A 297 -6.88 17.18 9.19
N THR A 298 -7.20 16.02 8.66
CA THR A 298 -8.05 15.88 7.45
C THR A 298 -9.42 16.53 7.64
N THR A 299 -10.12 16.22 8.73
CA THR A 299 -11.47 16.77 9.00
C THR A 299 -11.46 18.29 9.24
N PRO A 300 -10.59 18.85 10.11
CA PRO A 300 -10.50 20.29 10.31
C PRO A 300 -10.16 21.06 9.01
N LEU A 301 -9.24 20.54 8.19
CA LEU A 301 -8.89 21.18 6.92
C LEU A 301 -10.05 21.16 5.94
N ALA A 302 -10.71 20.00 5.76
CA ALA A 302 -11.86 19.85 4.87
C ALA A 302 -13.06 20.72 5.27
N ASN A 303 -13.16 21.13 6.53
CA ASN A 303 -14.22 22.03 7.02
C ASN A 303 -13.86 23.52 6.89
N ARG A 304 -12.58 23.87 6.73
CA ARG A 304 -12.11 25.27 6.70
C ARG A 304 -11.62 25.71 5.32
N LEU A 305 -11.20 24.80 4.48
CA LEU A 305 -10.61 25.08 3.17
C LEU A 305 -11.43 24.39 2.06
N THR A 306 -11.42 25.01 0.87
CA THR A 306 -11.93 24.35 -0.33
C THR A 306 -11.11 23.12 -0.65
N GLY A 307 -11.68 22.15 -1.38
CA GLY A 307 -10.94 20.95 -1.76
C GLY A 307 -9.63 21.27 -2.49
N GLY A 308 -9.67 22.17 -3.46
CA GLY A 308 -8.49 22.61 -4.20
C GLY A 308 -7.42 23.26 -3.31
N ARG A 309 -7.81 24.14 -2.38
CA ARG A 309 -6.88 24.77 -1.43
C ARG A 309 -6.28 23.75 -0.48
N THR A 310 -7.07 22.77 -0.02
CA THR A 310 -6.55 21.69 0.83
C THR A 310 -5.43 20.94 0.13
N VAL A 311 -5.60 20.58 -1.15
CA VAL A 311 -4.57 19.89 -1.94
C VAL A 311 -3.34 20.77 -2.14
N GLN A 312 -3.53 22.06 -2.49
CA GLN A 312 -2.42 23.00 -2.70
C GLN A 312 -1.58 23.22 -1.43
N VAL A 313 -2.23 23.46 -0.29
CA VAL A 313 -1.56 23.60 1.01
C VAL A 313 -0.83 22.31 1.38
N SER A 314 -1.45 21.15 1.14
CA SER A 314 -0.82 19.85 1.38
C SER A 314 0.47 19.69 0.57
N PHE A 315 0.43 20.01 -0.72
CA PHE A 315 1.60 19.91 -1.59
C PHE A 315 2.74 20.85 -1.18
N ILE A 316 2.42 22.06 -0.70
CA ILE A 316 3.43 22.99 -0.17
C ILE A 316 4.11 22.41 1.07
N ILE A 317 3.35 21.86 2.03
CA ILE A 317 3.92 21.30 3.26
C ILE A 317 4.76 20.06 2.95
N ILE A 318 4.33 19.21 2.01
CA ILE A 318 5.11 18.07 1.52
C ILE A 318 6.42 18.55 0.88
N LEU A 319 6.36 19.62 0.07
CA LEU A 319 7.56 20.24 -0.52
C LEU A 319 8.51 20.74 0.56
N VAL A 320 8.02 21.39 1.62
CA VAL A 320 8.87 21.84 2.74
C VAL A 320 9.58 20.63 3.37
N GLY A 321 8.88 19.54 3.63
CA GLY A 321 9.47 18.30 4.14
C GLY A 321 10.52 17.71 3.21
N CYS A 322 10.31 17.76 1.89
CA CYS A 322 11.30 17.34 0.88
C CYS A 322 12.53 18.28 0.84
N ALA A 323 12.32 19.59 0.88
CA ALA A 323 13.37 20.58 0.73
C ALA A 323 14.30 20.67 1.96
N LEU A 324 13.85 20.24 3.12
CA LEU A 324 14.66 20.18 4.34
C LEU A 324 15.64 18.99 4.35
N GLN A 325 15.37 17.91 3.61
CA GLN A 325 16.17 16.68 3.66
C GLN A 325 17.59 16.84 3.12
N PRO A 326 17.85 17.55 1.98
CA PRO A 326 19.21 17.76 1.50
C PRO A 326 20.11 18.49 2.49
N LEU A 327 19.54 19.25 3.44
CA LEU A 327 20.27 20.09 4.39
C LEU A 327 20.85 19.32 5.57
N THR A 328 20.48 18.04 5.75
CA THR A 328 20.89 17.25 6.90
C THR A 328 21.14 15.80 6.54
N GLN A 329 22.06 15.17 7.26
CA GLN A 329 22.29 13.72 7.24
C GLN A 329 22.06 13.11 8.63
N ASN A 330 21.65 13.93 9.60
CA ASN A 330 21.33 13.44 10.94
C ASN A 330 20.01 12.64 10.91
N THR A 331 20.06 11.40 11.34
CA THR A 331 18.92 10.44 11.29
C THR A 331 17.68 10.96 12.00
N TYR A 332 17.84 11.65 13.14
CA TYR A 332 16.70 12.17 13.91
C TYR A 332 16.05 13.37 13.23
N LEU A 333 16.85 14.24 12.63
CA LEU A 333 16.32 15.36 11.84
C LEU A 333 15.65 14.85 10.56
N LEU A 334 16.23 13.83 9.92
CA LEU A 334 15.61 13.18 8.75
C LEU A 334 14.26 12.54 9.13
N ALA A 335 14.14 11.91 10.31
CA ALA A 335 12.86 11.40 10.80
C ALA A 335 11.82 12.53 10.99
N GLY A 336 12.25 13.69 11.50
CA GLY A 336 11.41 14.89 11.58
C GLY A 336 10.99 15.43 10.21
N CYS A 337 11.90 15.50 9.25
CA CYS A 337 11.60 15.90 7.87
C CYS A 337 10.61 14.93 7.21
N MET A 338 10.77 13.62 7.44
CA MET A 338 9.82 12.60 6.98
C MET A 338 8.44 12.76 7.61
N ALA A 339 8.37 13.12 8.89
CA ALA A 339 7.09 13.41 9.55
C ALA A 339 6.39 14.62 8.91
N ILE A 340 7.11 15.70 8.64
CA ILE A 340 6.57 16.89 7.96
C ILE A 340 6.11 16.53 6.54
N MET A 341 6.93 15.80 5.78
CA MET A 341 6.62 15.37 4.42
C MET A 341 5.34 14.53 4.36
N ASN A 342 5.15 13.62 5.31
CA ASN A 342 3.99 12.73 5.32
C ASN A 342 2.75 13.30 6.02
N LEU A 343 2.87 14.43 6.73
CA LEU A 343 1.79 15.05 7.51
C LEU A 343 0.55 15.35 6.66
N MET A 344 0.74 15.79 5.42
CA MET A 344 -0.34 16.22 4.55
C MET A 344 -0.70 15.22 3.44
N VAL A 345 -0.09 14.04 3.44
CA VAL A 345 -0.39 12.99 2.44
C VAL A 345 -1.83 12.47 2.60
N VAL A 346 -2.28 12.23 3.84
CA VAL A 346 -3.65 11.74 4.11
C VAL A 346 -4.71 12.78 3.74
N PRO A 347 -4.62 14.07 4.15
CA PRO A 347 -5.55 15.10 3.71
C PRO A 347 -5.62 15.23 2.19
N ALA A 348 -4.47 15.26 1.49
CA ALA A 348 -4.42 15.35 0.03
C ALA A 348 -5.12 14.16 -0.64
N ASN A 349 -4.75 12.93 -0.25
CA ASN A 349 -5.31 11.71 -0.83
C ASN A 349 -6.81 11.57 -0.55
N SER A 350 -7.29 12.00 0.63
CA SER A 350 -8.71 11.94 0.97
C SER A 350 -9.56 12.85 0.08
N VAL A 351 -9.10 14.08 -0.17
CA VAL A 351 -9.81 15.03 -1.05
C VAL A 351 -9.75 14.56 -2.49
N LEU A 352 -8.56 14.19 -2.98
CA LEU A 352 -8.37 13.76 -4.38
C LEU A 352 -9.11 12.46 -4.67
N GLY A 353 -9.09 11.49 -3.75
CA GLY A 353 -9.80 10.22 -3.88
C GLY A 353 -11.32 10.39 -3.87
N ALA A 354 -11.86 11.24 -3.00
CA ALA A 354 -13.28 11.57 -2.96
C ALA A 354 -13.72 12.27 -4.28
N TYR A 355 -12.97 13.27 -4.72
CA TYR A 355 -13.24 13.96 -5.97
C TYR A 355 -13.19 13.02 -7.18
N ALA A 356 -12.13 12.23 -7.31
CA ALA A 356 -11.99 11.23 -8.37
C ALA A 356 -13.17 10.24 -8.40
N SER A 357 -13.64 9.81 -7.23
CA SER A 357 -14.78 8.89 -7.13
C SER A 357 -16.09 9.50 -7.61
N LEU A 358 -16.25 10.81 -7.58
CA LEU A 358 -17.46 11.51 -7.99
C LEU A 358 -17.46 11.85 -9.48
N ILE A 359 -16.31 12.26 -10.03
CA ILE A 359 -16.21 12.65 -11.45
C ILE A 359 -16.18 11.46 -12.40
N ILE A 360 -15.77 10.26 -11.94
CA ILE A 360 -15.70 9.08 -12.78
C ILE A 360 -17.07 8.38 -12.80
N PRO A 361 -17.66 8.12 -14.00
CA PRO A 361 -18.88 7.34 -14.13
C PRO A 361 -18.77 5.96 -13.47
N ASN A 362 -19.86 5.50 -12.84
CA ASN A 362 -19.86 4.25 -12.07
C ASN A 362 -19.46 3.01 -12.91
N ASP A 363 -19.82 2.97 -14.17
CA ASP A 363 -19.52 1.91 -15.14
C ASP A 363 -18.03 1.88 -15.55
N LEU A 364 -17.34 3.03 -15.52
CA LEU A 364 -15.92 3.14 -15.87
C LEU A 364 -14.99 3.21 -14.67
N ARG A 365 -15.52 3.41 -13.45
CA ARG A 365 -14.73 3.64 -12.24
C ARG A 365 -13.65 2.57 -12.00
N GLY A 366 -14.01 1.30 -12.07
CA GLY A 366 -13.05 0.22 -11.89
C GLY A 366 -11.94 0.22 -12.94
N ARG A 367 -12.26 0.52 -14.20
CA ARG A 367 -11.30 0.55 -15.32
C ARG A 367 -10.32 1.72 -15.18
N VAL A 368 -10.81 2.91 -14.85
CA VAL A 368 -9.98 4.11 -14.65
C VAL A 368 -9.05 3.94 -13.45
N PHE A 369 -9.56 3.43 -12.31
CA PHE A 369 -8.71 3.18 -11.14
C PHE A 369 -7.69 2.07 -11.37
N SER A 370 -7.99 1.05 -12.19
CA SER A 370 -7.02 0.00 -12.57
C SER A 370 -5.87 0.58 -13.39
N VAL A 371 -6.16 1.44 -14.35
CA VAL A 371 -5.13 2.15 -15.14
C VAL A 371 -4.27 3.02 -14.23
N PHE A 372 -4.90 3.82 -13.36
CA PHE A 372 -4.17 4.66 -12.40
C PHE A 372 -3.27 3.84 -11.49
N SER A 373 -3.78 2.74 -10.93
CA SER A 373 -3.03 1.84 -10.04
C SER A 373 -1.82 1.22 -10.76
N LEU A 374 -1.98 0.81 -12.02
CA LEU A 374 -0.90 0.27 -12.82
C LEU A 374 0.23 1.29 -13.01
N PHE A 375 -0.10 2.53 -13.38
CA PHE A 375 0.89 3.61 -13.50
C PHE A 375 1.54 3.93 -12.16
N ASN A 376 0.77 3.97 -11.08
CA ASN A 376 1.28 4.27 -9.74
C ASN A 376 2.28 3.22 -9.26
N ILE A 377 1.93 1.93 -9.38
CA ILE A 377 2.82 0.83 -9.01
C ILE A 377 4.10 0.85 -9.87
N THR A 378 3.97 1.03 -11.17
CA THR A 378 5.11 1.05 -12.09
C THR A 378 6.06 2.21 -11.76
N LEU A 379 5.52 3.42 -11.58
CA LEU A 379 6.31 4.61 -11.30
C LEU A 379 7.00 4.53 -9.93
N ALA A 380 6.26 4.09 -8.90
CA ALA A 380 6.79 3.88 -7.56
C ALA A 380 7.87 2.78 -7.54
N SER A 381 7.68 1.72 -8.31
CA SER A 381 8.68 0.64 -8.42
C SER A 381 9.99 1.12 -9.02
N LEU A 382 9.93 1.90 -10.10
CA LEU A 382 11.11 2.47 -10.75
C LEU A 382 11.83 3.50 -9.86
N ALA A 383 11.11 4.18 -8.98
CA ALA A 383 11.69 5.19 -8.10
C ALA A 383 12.82 4.63 -7.21
N SER A 384 12.72 3.39 -6.72
CA SER A 384 13.78 2.76 -5.90
C SER A 384 15.08 2.55 -6.69
N GLY A 385 15.00 2.11 -7.95
CA GLY A 385 16.18 1.95 -8.83
C GLY A 385 16.77 3.29 -9.23
N ILE A 386 15.92 4.25 -9.57
CA ILE A 386 16.35 5.63 -9.88
C ILE A 386 17.04 6.24 -8.66
N ALA A 387 16.55 6.02 -7.44
CA ALA A 387 17.19 6.48 -6.21
C ALA A 387 18.61 5.94 -6.07
N GLY A 388 18.83 4.65 -6.32
CA GLY A 388 20.15 4.03 -6.28
C GLY A 388 21.13 4.66 -7.31
N ILE A 389 20.66 4.83 -8.57
CA ILE A 389 21.45 5.47 -9.63
C ILE A 389 21.77 6.93 -9.31
N MET A 390 20.78 7.71 -8.85
CA MET A 390 20.99 9.11 -8.48
C MET A 390 21.98 9.25 -7.33
N LEU A 391 21.85 8.39 -6.33
CA LEU A 391 22.71 8.42 -5.15
C LEU A 391 24.16 8.04 -5.51
N SER A 392 24.38 7.03 -6.36
CA SER A 392 25.70 6.59 -6.80
C SER A 392 26.41 7.61 -7.72
N SER A 393 25.64 8.31 -8.59
CA SER A 393 26.20 9.22 -9.58
C SER A 393 26.31 10.66 -9.10
N LEU A 394 25.36 11.15 -8.33
CA LEU A 394 25.23 12.56 -7.94
C LEU A 394 25.58 12.81 -6.45
N GLY A 395 25.59 11.77 -5.64
CA GLY A 395 25.68 11.86 -4.19
C GLY A 395 24.37 12.34 -3.53
N TYR A 396 24.33 12.26 -2.20
CA TYR A 396 23.10 12.48 -1.43
C TYR A 396 22.49 13.87 -1.61
N MET A 397 23.30 14.91 -1.45
CA MET A 397 22.82 16.30 -1.45
C MET A 397 22.15 16.67 -2.78
N ILE A 398 22.80 16.31 -3.89
CA ILE A 398 22.28 16.63 -5.23
C ILE A 398 21.08 15.75 -5.56
N ALA A 399 21.11 14.45 -5.23
CA ALA A 399 19.99 13.53 -5.45
C ALA A 399 18.72 13.99 -4.69
N ALA A 400 18.86 14.33 -3.41
CA ALA A 400 17.76 14.83 -2.59
C ALA A 400 17.28 16.21 -3.07
N ALA A 401 18.19 17.12 -3.44
CA ALA A 401 17.83 18.43 -3.99
C ALA A 401 17.10 18.33 -5.34
N THR A 402 17.53 17.42 -6.21
CA THR A 402 16.85 17.14 -7.49
C THR A 402 15.45 16.61 -7.26
N THR A 403 15.28 15.72 -6.28
CA THR A 403 13.94 15.20 -5.90
C THR A 403 13.05 16.31 -5.36
N ALA A 404 13.59 17.23 -4.54
CA ALA A 404 12.87 18.40 -4.07
C ALA A 404 12.51 19.36 -5.22
N ALA A 405 13.38 19.50 -6.22
CA ALA A 405 13.08 20.28 -7.42
C ALA A 405 11.95 19.66 -8.27
N ILE A 406 11.92 18.33 -8.40
CA ILE A 406 10.80 17.62 -9.05
C ILE A 406 9.50 17.88 -8.27
N MET A 407 9.56 17.84 -6.92
CA MET A 407 8.40 18.18 -6.09
C MET A 407 7.95 19.63 -6.29
N THR A 408 8.88 20.56 -6.44
CA THR A 408 8.58 21.98 -6.76
C THR A 408 7.82 22.06 -8.09
N GLY A 409 8.27 21.35 -9.12
CA GLY A 409 7.54 21.23 -10.40
C GLY A 409 6.14 20.65 -10.22
N THR A 410 5.96 19.63 -9.38
CA THR A 410 4.65 19.05 -9.06
C THR A 410 3.73 20.06 -8.36
N VAL A 411 4.25 20.86 -7.43
CA VAL A 411 3.51 21.93 -6.78
C VAL A 411 3.07 22.99 -7.80
N LEU A 412 3.99 23.44 -8.67
CA LEU A 412 3.67 24.42 -9.72
C LEU A 412 2.57 23.90 -10.66
N LEU A 413 2.66 22.64 -11.09
CA LEU A 413 1.62 22.00 -11.89
C LEU A 413 0.28 21.98 -11.15
N ALA A 414 0.25 21.68 -9.86
CA ALA A 414 -0.97 21.69 -9.06
C ALA A 414 -1.59 23.09 -8.93
N PHE A 415 -0.78 24.14 -8.86
CA PHE A 415 -1.25 25.52 -8.82
C PHE A 415 -1.74 26.03 -10.19
N MET A 416 -1.10 25.59 -11.27
CA MET A 416 -1.47 25.95 -12.64
C MET A 416 -2.68 25.13 -13.14
N SER A 417 -2.95 23.99 -12.55
CA SER A 417 -4.01 23.08 -12.96
C SER A 417 -5.39 23.61 -12.55
N ASN A 418 -6.23 23.90 -13.53
CA ASN A 418 -7.63 24.20 -13.30
C ASN A 418 -8.36 23.02 -12.64
N GLY A 419 -8.00 21.77 -12.98
CA GLY A 419 -8.60 20.57 -12.42
C GLY A 419 -8.43 20.43 -10.90
N ILE A 420 -7.32 20.90 -10.34
CA ILE A 420 -7.09 20.92 -8.88
C ILE A 420 -7.70 22.19 -8.26
N ARG A 421 -7.53 23.32 -8.91
CA ARG A 421 -7.99 24.61 -8.40
C ARG A 421 -9.51 24.68 -8.27
N GLU A 422 -10.23 24.03 -9.16
CA GLU A 422 -11.70 23.98 -9.23
C GLU A 422 -12.33 22.90 -8.36
N ILE A 423 -11.54 22.08 -7.61
CA ILE A 423 -12.11 21.12 -6.68
C ILE A 423 -12.93 21.87 -5.62
N PRO A 424 -14.27 21.66 -5.59
CA PRO A 424 -15.16 22.44 -4.77
C PRO A 424 -15.05 22.11 -3.28
N ASP A 425 -15.82 22.79 -2.45
CA ASP A 425 -15.98 22.49 -1.05
C ASP A 425 -16.69 21.16 -0.83
N LYS A 426 -16.44 20.54 0.31
CA LYS A 426 -17.09 19.28 0.72
C LYS A 426 -18.63 19.33 0.63
N ALA A 427 -19.24 20.49 0.92
CA ALA A 427 -20.70 20.68 0.82
C ALA A 427 -21.20 20.61 -0.62
N ALA A 428 -20.38 20.99 -1.59
CA ALA A 428 -20.74 20.97 -3.00
C ALA A 428 -20.45 19.60 -3.68
N PHE A 429 -19.80 18.66 -3.00
CA PHE A 429 -19.54 17.31 -3.53
C PHE A 429 -20.82 16.53 -3.85
N SER A 430 -21.92 16.78 -3.12
CA SER A 430 -23.22 16.16 -3.38
C SER A 430 -23.86 16.59 -4.72
N ASN A 431 -23.40 17.70 -5.29
CA ASN A 431 -23.96 18.27 -6.53
C ASN A 431 -23.07 18.04 -7.76
N LEU A 432 -21.97 17.28 -7.59
CA LEU A 432 -21.09 16.97 -8.71
C LEU A 432 -21.69 15.87 -9.58
N GLU A 433 -21.72 16.11 -10.88
CA GLU A 433 -22.11 15.10 -11.87
C GLU A 433 -20.87 14.42 -12.46
N PRO A 434 -20.96 13.09 -12.72
CA PRO A 434 -19.88 12.37 -13.39
C PRO A 434 -19.61 12.90 -14.80
N TRP A 435 -18.36 12.98 -15.18
CA TRP A 435 -17.95 13.40 -16.52
C TRP A 435 -18.21 12.28 -17.52
N ARG A 436 -19.14 12.49 -18.42
CA ARG A 436 -19.59 11.52 -19.43
C ARG A 436 -19.00 11.78 -20.82
#